data_87cf402f6d041708488de5f92695e521
#
_entry.id   87cf402f6d041708488de5f92695e521
#
_cell.length_a   1.000
_cell.length_b   1.000
_cell.length_c   1.000
_cell.angle_alpha   90.00
_cell.angle_beta   90.00
_cell.angle_gamma   90.00
#
_symmetry.space_group_name_H-M   'P 1'
#
loop_
_entity.id
_entity.type
_entity.pdbx_description
1 polymer ?
#
loop_
_entity_poly.entity_id
_entity_poly.type
_entity_poly.pdbx_seq_one_letter_code
_entity_poly.pdbx_strand_id
1 'polypeptide(L)'
;MATIVINGQTVEALVTVGCDQYGNGGTPLPEPSTYEGMTATIVDTQTNAAGQILASVVVEGVGKVSMTYNHISGAEWATICQLFDQAYGGAFVQYVKFFDQSVNDWSVREMYPSDRKANMFRRENGIVQGWLSASLNLIDTRRR
;
A
#
# COMPACT_ATOMS: atom_id res chain seq x y z
N MET A 1 -13.27 -4.11 12.51
CA MET A 1 -12.05 -4.69 11.93
C MET A 1 -12.33 -5.23 10.55
N ALA A 2 -11.46 -4.92 9.61
CA ALA A 2 -11.55 -5.47 8.27
C ALA A 2 -10.83 -6.82 8.23
N THR A 3 -11.53 -7.86 7.85
CA THR A 3 -11.00 -9.22 7.88
C THR A 3 -11.08 -9.88 6.51
N ILE A 4 -10.19 -10.82 6.28
CA ILE A 4 -10.17 -11.69 5.10
C ILE A 4 -10.07 -13.14 5.56
N VAL A 5 -10.34 -14.07 4.66
CA VAL A 5 -10.24 -15.50 4.95
C VAL A 5 -9.02 -16.06 4.24
N ILE A 6 -8.13 -16.69 5.01
CA ILE A 6 -6.92 -17.35 4.48
C ILE A 6 -6.91 -18.78 5.02
N ASN A 7 -6.90 -19.76 4.12
CA ASN A 7 -6.88 -21.18 4.49
C ASN A 7 -7.99 -21.54 5.48
N GLY A 8 -9.17 -20.98 5.28
CA GLY A 8 -10.33 -21.23 6.15
C GLY A 8 -10.35 -20.45 7.46
N GLN A 9 -9.34 -19.64 7.72
CA GLN A 9 -9.27 -18.82 8.94
C GLN A 9 -9.58 -17.37 8.64
N THR A 10 -10.37 -16.73 9.50
CA THR A 10 -10.64 -15.30 9.40
C THR A 10 -9.55 -14.53 10.13
N VAL A 11 -8.84 -13.68 9.40
CA VAL A 11 -7.75 -12.88 9.94
C VAL A 11 -7.91 -11.42 9.53
N GLU A 12 -7.30 -10.51 10.27
CA GLU A 12 -7.30 -9.11 9.91
C GLU A 12 -6.42 -8.91 8.66
N ALA A 13 -6.91 -8.14 7.68
CA ALA A 13 -6.17 -7.87 6.47
C ALA A 13 -4.91 -7.06 6.79
N LEU A 14 -3.80 -7.36 6.12
CA LEU A 14 -2.55 -6.61 6.28
C LEU A 14 -2.71 -5.14 5.88
N VAL A 15 -3.57 -4.86 4.91
CA VAL A 15 -3.83 -3.50 4.45
C VAL A 15 -5.33 -3.32 4.24
N THR A 16 -5.87 -2.23 4.79
CA THR A 16 -7.25 -1.81 4.60
C THR A 16 -7.25 -0.38 4.08
N VAL A 17 -7.89 -0.14 2.95
CA VAL A 17 -7.93 1.15 2.28
C VAL A 17 -9.27 1.83 2.49
N GLY A 18 -9.24 3.14 2.73
CA GLY A 18 -10.47 3.93 2.88
C GLY A 18 -11.10 3.85 4.26
N CYS A 19 -10.31 3.52 5.28
CA CYS A 19 -10.77 3.57 6.67
C CYS A 19 -10.86 5.02 7.16
N ASP A 20 -11.38 5.22 8.38
CA ASP A 20 -11.34 6.52 8.99
C ASP A 20 -9.98 6.78 9.67
N GLN A 21 -9.81 7.96 10.28
CA GLN A 21 -8.53 8.32 10.91
C GLN A 21 -8.15 7.41 12.08
N TYR A 22 -9.09 6.62 12.59
CA TYR A 22 -8.86 5.69 13.70
C TYR A 22 -8.69 4.24 13.21
N GLY A 23 -8.75 4.02 11.89
CA GLY A 23 -8.61 2.69 11.31
C GLY A 23 -9.88 1.85 11.27
N ASN A 24 -11.04 2.48 11.41
CA ASN A 24 -12.32 1.77 11.38
C ASN A 24 -12.93 1.81 9.99
N GLY A 25 -13.54 0.70 9.58
CA GLY A 25 -14.17 0.59 8.26
C GLY A 25 -13.15 0.40 7.16
N GLY A 26 -13.55 0.72 5.94
CA GLY A 26 -12.70 0.60 4.76
C GLY A 26 -12.82 -0.75 4.08
N THR A 27 -12.05 -0.91 3.01
CA THR A 27 -12.02 -2.12 2.19
C THR A 27 -10.75 -2.91 2.46
N PRO A 28 -10.84 -4.14 2.98
CA PRO A 28 -9.67 -4.96 3.18
C PRO A 28 -9.12 -5.46 1.85
N LEU A 29 -7.81 -5.44 1.69
CA LEU A 29 -7.17 -5.99 0.50
C LEU A 29 -6.88 -7.48 0.70
N PRO A 30 -6.87 -8.27 -0.38
CA PRO A 30 -6.47 -9.68 -0.29
C PRO A 30 -5.04 -9.81 0.24
N GLU A 31 -4.71 -10.98 0.79
CA GLU A 31 -3.36 -11.24 1.29
C GLU A 31 -2.37 -11.21 0.13
N PRO A 32 -1.35 -10.34 0.17
CA PRO A 32 -0.35 -10.32 -0.89
C PRO A 32 0.61 -11.52 -0.78
N SER A 33 1.18 -11.90 -1.90
CA SER A 33 2.23 -12.92 -1.91
C SER A 33 3.50 -12.40 -1.24
N THR A 34 3.78 -11.10 -1.40
CA THR A 34 4.92 -10.43 -0.78
C THR A 34 4.45 -9.11 -0.17
N TYR A 35 4.80 -8.88 1.06
CA TYR A 35 4.53 -7.64 1.78
C TYR A 35 5.84 -7.06 2.28
N GLU A 36 6.16 -5.86 1.83
CA GLU A 36 7.40 -5.18 2.21
C GLU A 36 7.08 -3.82 2.80
N GLY A 37 7.53 -3.60 4.02
CA GLY A 37 7.41 -2.30 4.66
C GLY A 37 8.71 -1.52 4.53
N MET A 38 8.60 -0.20 4.46
CA MET A 38 9.74 0.70 4.42
C MET A 38 9.45 1.91 5.30
N THR A 39 10.43 2.32 6.06
CA THR A 39 10.37 3.55 6.86
C THR A 39 11.56 4.40 6.48
N ALA A 40 11.32 5.63 6.07
CA ALA A 40 12.37 6.52 5.62
C ALA A 40 12.38 7.81 6.43
N THR A 41 13.58 8.38 6.55
CA THR A 41 13.77 9.72 7.10
C THR A 41 14.25 10.61 5.98
N ILE A 42 13.57 11.73 5.76
CA ILE A 42 13.96 12.69 4.74
C ILE A 42 14.91 13.69 5.40
N VAL A 43 16.12 13.77 4.86
CA VAL A 43 17.16 14.67 5.37
C VAL A 43 17.59 15.62 4.27
N ASP A 44 17.99 16.82 4.69
CA ASP A 44 18.67 17.77 3.84
C ASP A 44 20.15 17.75 4.21
N THR A 45 21.02 17.56 3.23
CA THR A 45 22.45 17.41 3.45
C THR A 45 23.21 18.58 2.82
N GLN A 46 24.22 19.08 3.54
CA GLN A 46 25.11 20.13 3.08
C GLN A 46 26.53 19.77 3.45
N THR A 47 27.49 20.30 2.70
CA THR A 47 28.90 20.12 2.98
C THR A 47 29.47 21.44 3.43
N ASN A 48 30.11 21.48 4.62
CA ASN A 48 30.74 22.70 5.12
C ASN A 48 32.13 22.92 4.49
N ALA A 49 32.78 24.03 4.83
CA ALA A 49 34.09 24.41 4.27
C ALA A 49 35.21 23.42 4.60
N ALA A 50 35.06 22.62 5.65
CA ALA A 50 36.01 21.58 6.03
C ALA A 50 35.76 20.24 5.32
N GLY A 51 34.77 20.16 4.45
CA GLY A 51 34.41 18.94 3.73
C GLY A 51 33.53 17.99 4.52
N GLN A 52 33.02 18.41 5.67
CA GLN A 52 32.10 17.59 6.47
C GLN A 52 30.69 17.67 5.94
N ILE A 53 29.99 16.53 5.94
CA ILE A 53 28.60 16.48 5.55
C ILE A 53 27.72 16.82 6.75
N LEU A 54 26.87 17.82 6.58
CA LEU A 54 25.89 18.23 7.58
C LEU A 54 24.53 17.74 7.15
N ALA A 55 23.82 17.04 8.04
CA ALA A 55 22.50 16.52 7.76
C ALA A 55 21.47 17.13 8.70
N SER A 56 20.39 17.63 8.13
CA SER A 56 19.24 18.14 8.88
C SER A 56 18.03 17.27 8.56
N VAL A 57 17.36 16.78 9.60
CA VAL A 57 16.16 15.98 9.43
C VAL A 57 15.01 16.88 9.01
N VAL A 58 14.41 16.61 7.86
CA VAL A 58 13.26 17.35 7.35
C VAL A 58 11.97 16.68 7.78
N VAL A 59 11.86 15.35 7.58
CA VAL A 59 10.69 14.56 7.97
C VAL A 59 11.17 13.19 8.43
N GLU A 60 10.63 12.73 9.55
CA GLU A 60 10.90 11.40 10.09
C GLU A 60 9.70 10.47 9.88
N GLY A 61 9.97 9.18 9.82
CA GLY A 61 8.95 8.15 9.86
C GLY A 61 8.04 8.12 8.64
N VAL A 62 8.56 8.43 7.45
CA VAL A 62 7.80 8.31 6.22
C VAL A 62 7.62 6.83 5.91
N GLY A 63 6.36 6.39 5.88
CA GLY A 63 6.04 4.99 5.63
C GLY A 63 5.80 4.71 4.15
N LYS A 64 6.19 3.51 3.73
CA LYS A 64 5.89 2.99 2.41
C LYS A 64 5.61 1.50 2.53
N VAL A 65 4.60 1.04 1.84
CA VAL A 65 4.24 -0.37 1.78
C VAL A 65 4.26 -0.82 0.33
N SER A 66 4.98 -1.89 0.06
CA SER A 66 5.00 -2.51 -1.27
C SER A 66 4.40 -3.90 -1.17
N MET A 67 3.42 -4.18 -2.02
CA MET A 67 2.74 -5.47 -2.06
C MET A 67 2.82 -6.03 -3.47
N THR A 68 3.05 -7.33 -3.57
CA THR A 68 3.05 -8.04 -4.84
C THR A 68 2.15 -9.25 -4.73
N TYR A 69 1.32 -9.43 -5.74
CA TYR A 69 0.47 -10.60 -5.90
C TYR A 69 1.03 -11.45 -7.05
N ASN A 70 1.47 -12.67 -6.76
CA ASN A 70 1.96 -13.57 -7.81
C ASN A 70 0.86 -13.91 -8.79
N HIS A 71 -0.37 -14.07 -8.28
CA HIS A 71 -1.56 -14.27 -9.10
C HIS A 71 -2.75 -13.64 -8.38
N ILE A 72 -3.55 -12.89 -9.09
CA ILE A 72 -4.77 -12.27 -8.55
C ILE A 72 -5.87 -12.33 -9.61
N SER A 73 -7.10 -12.56 -9.18
CA SER A 73 -8.23 -12.60 -10.11
C SER A 73 -8.48 -11.22 -10.73
N GLY A 74 -9.10 -11.22 -11.90
CA GLY A 74 -9.42 -9.97 -12.58
C GLY A 74 -10.35 -9.08 -11.76
N ALA A 75 -11.33 -9.69 -11.08
CA ALA A 75 -12.27 -8.93 -10.26
C ALA A 75 -11.59 -8.27 -9.05
N GLU A 76 -10.71 -8.99 -8.36
CA GLU A 76 -9.99 -8.45 -7.22
C GLU A 76 -9.02 -7.34 -7.62
N TRP A 77 -8.28 -7.55 -8.71
CA TRP A 77 -7.34 -6.53 -9.19
C TRP A 77 -8.08 -5.28 -9.68
N ALA A 78 -9.20 -5.43 -10.36
CA ALA A 78 -10.03 -4.31 -10.76
C ALA A 78 -10.54 -3.51 -9.56
N THR A 79 -10.96 -4.20 -8.51
CA THR A 79 -11.39 -3.54 -7.27
C THR A 79 -10.26 -2.72 -6.67
N ILE A 80 -9.05 -3.26 -6.59
CA ILE A 80 -7.88 -2.56 -6.06
C ILE A 80 -7.59 -1.30 -6.89
N CYS A 81 -7.56 -1.42 -8.21
CA CYS A 81 -7.30 -0.27 -9.08
C CYS A 81 -8.37 0.82 -8.95
N GLN A 82 -9.63 0.43 -8.81
CA GLN A 82 -10.75 1.37 -8.71
C GLN A 82 -10.83 2.07 -7.35
N LEU A 83 -10.29 1.49 -6.30
CA LEU A 83 -10.30 2.11 -4.97
C LEU A 83 -9.66 3.50 -4.96
N PHE A 84 -8.71 3.75 -5.84
CA PHE A 84 -7.96 5.01 -5.89
C PHE A 84 -8.38 5.91 -7.03
N ASP A 85 -9.47 5.58 -7.72
CA ASP A 85 -9.93 6.32 -8.90
C ASP A 85 -11.25 7.01 -8.59
N GLN A 86 -11.29 8.34 -8.72
CA GLN A 86 -12.51 9.12 -8.49
C GLN A 86 -13.65 8.72 -9.42
N ALA A 87 -13.35 8.27 -10.63
CA ALA A 87 -14.37 7.86 -11.60
C ALA A 87 -15.20 6.69 -11.08
N TYR A 88 -14.67 5.91 -10.13
CA TYR A 88 -15.36 4.75 -9.54
C TYR A 88 -15.71 4.99 -8.08
N GLY A 89 -15.75 6.24 -7.64
CA GLY A 89 -16.10 6.57 -6.26
C GLY A 89 -14.97 6.49 -5.25
N GLY A 90 -13.74 6.26 -5.71
CA GLY A 90 -12.56 6.24 -4.86
C GLY A 90 -11.92 7.61 -4.72
N ALA A 91 -10.73 7.65 -4.13
CA ALA A 91 -9.94 8.87 -4.00
C ALA A 91 -8.46 8.53 -4.09
N PHE A 92 -7.66 9.43 -4.65
CA PHE A 92 -6.23 9.20 -4.82
C PHE A 92 -5.51 9.12 -3.47
N VAL A 93 -5.84 10.01 -2.54
CA VAL A 93 -5.28 10.01 -1.18
C VAL A 93 -6.36 9.54 -0.22
N GLN A 94 -6.04 8.53 0.58
CA GLN A 94 -6.98 7.95 1.53
C GLN A 94 -6.27 7.52 2.79
N TYR A 95 -7.02 7.41 3.90
CA TYR A 95 -6.49 6.75 5.07
C TYR A 95 -6.34 5.26 4.80
N VAL A 96 -5.19 4.73 5.19
CA VAL A 96 -4.86 3.32 5.01
C VAL A 96 -4.39 2.78 6.36
N LYS A 97 -4.99 1.68 6.78
CA LYS A 97 -4.53 0.92 7.93
C LYS A 97 -3.64 -0.20 7.43
N PHE A 98 -2.42 -0.27 7.94
CA PHE A 98 -1.45 -1.26 7.49
C PHE A 98 -0.61 -1.74 8.66
N PHE A 99 0.02 -2.91 8.50
CA PHE A 99 0.92 -3.43 9.50
C PHE A 99 2.28 -2.75 9.33
N ASP A 100 2.65 -1.93 10.31
CA ASP A 100 3.81 -1.05 10.23
C ASP A 100 5.03 -1.72 10.87
N GLN A 101 6.11 -1.88 10.09
CA GLN A 101 7.32 -2.50 10.58
C GLN A 101 8.02 -1.69 11.68
N SER A 102 7.85 -0.37 11.67
CA SER A 102 8.57 0.50 12.62
C SER A 102 8.05 0.36 14.05
N VAL A 103 6.81 -0.09 14.23
CA VAL A 103 6.20 -0.31 15.54
C VAL A 103 5.78 -1.77 15.76
N ASN A 104 5.95 -2.60 14.75
CA ASN A 104 5.50 -4.00 14.74
C ASN A 104 4.03 -4.15 15.16
N ASP A 105 3.20 -3.25 14.66
CA ASP A 105 1.77 -3.18 14.97
C ASP A 105 1.09 -2.40 13.86
N TRP A 106 -0.23 -2.23 13.99
CA TRP A 106 -1.03 -1.50 13.02
C TRP A 106 -0.81 0.00 13.12
N SER A 107 -0.77 0.66 11.96
CA SER A 107 -0.72 2.12 11.87
C SER A 107 -1.75 2.60 10.86
N VAL A 108 -2.22 3.83 11.04
CA VAL A 108 -3.16 4.47 10.10
C VAL A 108 -2.52 5.77 9.61
N ARG A 109 -2.36 5.89 8.30
CA ARG A 109 -1.75 7.06 7.67
C ARG A 109 -2.53 7.45 6.43
N GLU A 110 -2.46 8.72 6.05
CA GLU A 110 -2.91 9.14 4.72
C GLU A 110 -1.87 8.70 3.70
N MET A 111 -2.26 7.88 2.75
CA MET A 111 -1.35 7.33 1.75
C MET A 111 -1.93 7.47 0.36
N TYR A 112 -1.06 7.44 -0.64
CA TYR A 112 -1.45 7.45 -2.04
C TYR A 112 -0.71 6.33 -2.77
N PRO A 113 -1.31 5.78 -3.84
CA PRO A 113 -0.66 4.71 -4.59
C PRO A 113 0.34 5.26 -5.60
N SER A 114 1.36 4.47 -5.87
CA SER A 114 2.17 4.64 -7.07
C SER A 114 1.47 3.93 -8.24
N ASP A 115 2.16 3.77 -9.36
CA ASP A 115 1.60 3.06 -10.50
C ASP A 115 1.21 1.63 -10.10
N ARG A 116 0.00 1.21 -10.51
CA ARG A 116 -0.46 -0.17 -10.35
C ARG A 116 -0.13 -0.90 -11.64
N LYS A 117 0.64 -1.97 -11.54
CA LYS A 117 1.14 -2.70 -12.70
C LYS A 117 0.88 -4.19 -12.53
N ALA A 118 0.45 -4.84 -13.59
CA ALA A 118 0.24 -6.27 -13.61
C ALA A 118 0.40 -6.81 -15.02
N ASN A 119 0.75 -8.09 -15.13
CA ASN A 119 0.83 -8.80 -16.40
C ASN A 119 -0.36 -9.72 -16.54
N MET A 120 -1.00 -9.71 -17.71
CA MET A 120 -2.13 -10.62 -17.96
C MET A 120 -1.63 -12.05 -17.94
N PHE A 121 -2.29 -12.90 -17.13
CA PHE A 121 -1.93 -14.31 -17.01
C PHE A 121 -2.16 -15.03 -18.34
N ARG A 122 -3.41 -15.08 -18.76
CA ARG A 122 -3.78 -15.60 -20.08
C ARG A 122 -5.24 -15.29 -20.37
N ARG A 123 -5.61 -15.39 -21.61
CA ARG A 123 -6.99 -15.19 -22.05
C ARG A 123 -7.46 -16.46 -22.76
N GLU A 124 -8.55 -17.04 -22.27
CA GLU A 124 -9.17 -18.22 -22.87
C GLU A 124 -10.58 -17.86 -23.30
N ASN A 125 -10.93 -18.18 -24.55
CA ASN A 125 -12.25 -17.90 -25.13
C ASN A 125 -12.67 -16.42 -24.93
N GLY A 126 -11.70 -15.49 -25.03
CA GLY A 126 -11.93 -14.08 -24.83
C GLY A 126 -12.04 -13.62 -23.38
N ILE A 127 -11.86 -14.53 -22.42
CA ILE A 127 -11.98 -14.24 -20.99
C ILE A 127 -10.60 -14.23 -20.35
N VAL A 128 -10.26 -13.14 -19.67
CA VAL A 128 -9.00 -13.01 -18.95
C VAL A 128 -9.03 -13.86 -17.68
N GLN A 129 -8.03 -14.71 -17.51
CA GLN A 129 -7.96 -15.67 -16.40
C GLN A 129 -7.29 -15.12 -15.13
N GLY A 130 -6.86 -13.88 -15.17
CA GLY A 130 -6.24 -13.24 -14.01
C GLY A 130 -5.01 -12.45 -14.39
N TRP A 131 -4.28 -12.00 -13.37
CA TRP A 131 -3.10 -11.16 -13.52
C TRP A 131 -1.95 -11.74 -12.72
N LEU A 132 -0.74 -11.60 -13.25
CA LEU A 132 0.50 -12.07 -12.61
C LEU A 132 1.37 -10.88 -12.23
N SER A 133 2.12 -11.03 -11.15
CA SER A 133 3.09 -10.02 -10.71
C SER A 133 2.44 -8.65 -10.53
N ALA A 134 1.21 -8.63 -10.05
CA ALA A 134 0.51 -7.39 -9.77
C ALA A 134 1.17 -6.68 -8.59
N SER A 135 1.52 -5.41 -8.77
CA SER A 135 2.18 -4.65 -7.73
C SER A 135 1.39 -3.41 -7.34
N LEU A 136 1.37 -3.14 -6.06
CA LEU A 136 0.76 -1.96 -5.47
C LEU A 136 1.69 -1.42 -4.40
N ASN A 137 2.07 -0.16 -4.55
CA ASN A 137 2.86 0.54 -3.54
C ASN A 137 2.02 1.66 -2.96
N LEU A 138 2.02 1.78 -1.64
CA LEU A 138 1.33 2.85 -0.93
C LEU A 138 2.38 3.71 -0.22
N ILE A 139 2.28 5.01 -0.41
CA ILE A 139 3.28 5.97 0.06
C ILE A 139 2.60 6.97 1.00
N ASP A 140 3.20 7.15 2.18
CA ASP A 140 2.72 8.10 3.18
C ASP A 140 2.85 9.54 2.64
N THR A 141 1.78 10.33 2.78
CA THR A 141 1.81 11.75 2.39
C THR A 141 2.66 12.61 3.32
N ARG A 142 3.11 12.05 4.43
CA ARG A 142 3.89 12.76 5.47
C ARG A 142 3.07 13.75 6.28
N ARG A 143 1.76 13.69 6.15
CA ARG A 143 0.87 14.48 7.01
C ARG A 143 0.73 13.78 8.35
N ARG A 144 0.89 14.53 9.41
CA ARG A 144 0.79 14.04 10.78
C ARG A 144 -0.28 14.81 11.53
#